data_52799245da7431f2540c579cce8221a9
#
_entry.id   52799245da7431f2540c579cce8221a9
#
_cell.length_a   1.000
_cell.length_b   1.000
_cell.length_c   1.000
_cell.angle_alpha   90.00
_cell.angle_beta   90.00
_cell.angle_gamma   90.00
#
_symmetry.space_group_name_H-M   'P 1'
#
loop_
_entity.id
_entity.type
_entity.pdbx_description
1 polymer ?
#
loop_
_entity_poly.entity_id
_entity_poly.type
_entity_poly.pdbx_seq_one_letter_code
_entity_poly.pdbx_strand_id
1 'polypeptide(L)'
;MGLFEEINNVIEKEGIGGSKVDLERYTTGLDYFDGRNCMYVASEDKYIKGLTAGTLNVVIGKSGSGKTTWAIQTACAIASRYEESQIFHLDFEHSSDFARILTLSGWKRDYFDSKYKILNSDISSESLYKLCTAIHKIKTSKDNVYKYSYDTGKVDAKGKPVKELAPTIIIVDSVASMFPASINEEEEMSGQMSATATARFNNQLIKRLTGSSKLETANIIIIAINHITTSVDINPMAKSSADINYLGQNESMPGGKGFPYLANMLLKITARTKLDPAGSSTAAKWGIKGYVSEFELVKSRTAPAGTKFEVLYSQSEGFLNDLTNLKNLSDAGYVSGSPRAYYFEELPDIKFTNKTFLDVCKQNPQLRELVSKLSKEYYESLVPKVMGGYTDVPNAEEEELIEGISQLQFEDGTLITLVDKEMDVWEDTDGNRYNSEGVPLEV
;
A
#
# COMPACT_ATOMS: atom_id res chain seq x y z
N MET A 1 -33.58 -20.35 6.47
CA MET A 1 -32.56 -19.84 5.54
C MET A 1 -32.86 -18.36 5.41
N GLY A 2 -31.95 -17.50 5.80
CA GLY A 2 -32.15 -16.04 5.73
C GLY A 2 -32.02 -15.53 4.29
N LEU A 3 -32.59 -14.36 4.00
CA LEU A 3 -32.53 -13.71 2.68
C LEU A 3 -31.10 -13.66 2.12
N PHE A 4 -30.10 -13.39 2.96
CA PHE A 4 -28.70 -13.36 2.57
C PHE A 4 -28.20 -14.72 2.03
N GLU A 5 -28.56 -15.83 2.67
CA GLU A 5 -28.20 -17.18 2.18
C GLU A 5 -28.89 -17.53 0.86
N GLU A 6 -30.15 -17.14 0.69
CA GLU A 6 -30.87 -17.36 -0.58
C GLU A 6 -30.23 -16.57 -1.72
N ILE A 7 -29.83 -15.30 -1.48
CA ILE A 7 -29.14 -14.47 -2.46
C ILE A 7 -27.75 -15.08 -2.79
N ASN A 8 -26.99 -15.53 -1.79
CA ASN A 8 -25.68 -16.17 -2.02
C ASN A 8 -25.79 -17.43 -2.89
N ASN A 9 -26.82 -18.26 -2.65
CA ASN A 9 -27.08 -19.44 -3.48
C ASN A 9 -27.40 -19.06 -4.95
N VAL A 10 -28.10 -17.95 -5.17
CA VAL A 10 -28.36 -17.43 -6.52
C VAL A 10 -27.07 -16.92 -7.16
N ILE A 11 -26.26 -16.15 -6.44
CA ILE A 11 -24.97 -15.62 -6.89
C ILE A 11 -24.05 -16.77 -7.36
N GLU A 12 -23.93 -17.83 -6.55
CA GLU A 12 -23.14 -19.02 -6.90
C GLU A 12 -23.71 -19.75 -8.14
N LYS A 13 -25.02 -19.92 -8.19
CA LYS A 13 -25.73 -20.60 -9.29
C LYS A 13 -25.59 -19.87 -10.63
N GLU A 14 -25.68 -18.55 -10.61
CA GLU A 14 -25.53 -17.69 -11.79
C GLU A 14 -24.06 -17.44 -12.16
N GLY A 15 -23.11 -17.96 -11.38
CA GLY A 15 -21.67 -17.75 -11.62
C GLY A 15 -21.25 -16.29 -11.48
N ILE A 16 -21.99 -15.51 -10.69
CA ILE A 16 -21.62 -14.15 -10.35
C ILE A 16 -20.42 -14.25 -9.40
N GLY A 17 -19.21 -13.97 -9.91
CA GLY A 17 -17.97 -14.13 -9.15
C GLY A 17 -17.91 -13.17 -7.96
N GLY A 18 -17.78 -13.72 -6.76
CA GLY A 18 -17.34 -12.96 -5.59
C GLY A 18 -15.83 -12.75 -5.65
N SER A 19 -15.36 -11.52 -5.47
CA SER A 19 -13.92 -11.28 -5.24
C SER A 19 -13.56 -11.66 -3.80
N LYS A 20 -12.30 -12.02 -3.59
CA LYS A 20 -11.77 -12.25 -2.26
C LYS A 20 -11.78 -10.92 -1.50
N VAL A 21 -12.57 -10.82 -0.43
CA VAL A 21 -12.75 -9.55 0.30
C VAL A 21 -11.55 -9.25 1.18
N ASP A 22 -10.98 -10.27 1.83
CA ASP A 22 -9.79 -10.15 2.69
C ASP A 22 -8.52 -10.49 1.90
N LEU A 23 -8.00 -9.50 1.18
CA LEU A 23 -6.76 -9.63 0.43
C LEU A 23 -5.54 -9.46 1.34
N GLU A 24 -4.57 -10.37 1.22
CA GLU A 24 -3.29 -10.26 1.91
C GLU A 24 -2.57 -8.95 1.58
N ARG A 25 -1.74 -8.49 2.51
CA ARG A 25 -0.92 -7.30 2.35
C ARG A 25 0.54 -7.62 2.56
N TYR A 26 1.35 -7.04 1.70
CA TYR A 26 2.78 -7.27 1.66
C TYR A 26 3.52 -6.01 2.07
N THR A 27 4.16 -6.05 3.24
CA THR A 27 5.02 -4.96 3.70
C THR A 27 6.21 -4.81 2.78
N THR A 28 6.54 -3.58 2.45
CA THR A 28 7.63 -3.24 1.51
C THR A 28 9.03 -3.39 2.12
N GLY A 29 9.10 -3.53 3.45
CA GLY A 29 10.36 -3.51 4.18
C GLY A 29 10.92 -2.11 4.41
N LEU A 30 10.18 -1.10 4.00
CA LEU A 30 10.47 0.30 4.22
C LEU A 30 9.52 0.81 5.30
N ASP A 31 9.95 0.80 6.56
CA ASP A 31 9.09 1.08 7.72
C ASP A 31 8.34 2.41 7.57
N TYR A 32 9.05 3.43 7.06
CA TYR A 32 8.47 4.75 6.81
C TYR A 32 7.32 4.72 5.79
N PHE A 33 7.40 3.86 4.78
CA PHE A 33 6.35 3.73 3.78
C PHE A 33 5.19 2.88 4.31
N ASP A 34 5.50 1.71 4.86
CA ASP A 34 4.50 0.79 5.39
C ASP A 34 3.67 1.44 6.50
N GLY A 35 4.33 2.22 7.38
CA GLY A 35 3.64 2.95 8.45
C GLY A 35 2.83 4.17 7.98
N ARG A 36 3.11 4.72 6.79
CA ARG A 36 2.32 5.82 6.22
C ARG A 36 1.26 5.32 5.24
N ASN A 37 1.49 4.17 4.58
CA ASN A 37 0.48 3.45 3.80
C ASN A 37 -0.23 2.39 4.68
N CYS A 38 -0.86 2.87 5.74
CA CYS A 38 -1.41 2.09 6.83
C CYS A 38 -2.81 2.58 7.20
N MET A 39 -3.67 1.67 7.63
CA MET A 39 -4.96 1.97 8.27
C MET A 39 -5.16 1.11 9.51
N TYR A 40 -5.90 1.64 10.46
CA TYR A 40 -6.34 0.90 11.65
C TYR A 40 -7.72 0.28 11.38
N VAL A 41 -7.87 -1.00 11.70
CA VAL A 41 -9.15 -1.72 11.63
C VAL A 41 -9.64 -1.94 13.04
N ALA A 42 -10.64 -1.16 13.46
CA ALA A 42 -11.13 -1.13 14.83
C ALA A 42 -11.73 -2.47 15.28
N SER A 43 -12.47 -3.16 14.39
CA SER A 43 -13.09 -4.47 14.68
C SER A 43 -12.08 -5.59 14.98
N GLU A 44 -10.82 -5.42 14.57
CA GLU A 44 -9.78 -6.44 14.73
C GLU A 44 -8.61 -5.93 15.58
N ASP A 45 -8.70 -4.71 16.10
CA ASP A 45 -7.65 -3.99 16.88
C ASP A 45 -6.27 -4.12 16.23
N LYS A 46 -6.22 -3.98 14.89
CA LYS A 46 -4.97 -4.15 14.16
C LYS A 46 -4.70 -3.08 13.11
N TYR A 47 -3.41 -2.88 12.82
CA TYR A 47 -2.95 -2.05 11.72
C TYR A 47 -2.71 -2.89 10.47
N ILE A 48 -3.30 -2.50 9.34
CA ILE A 48 -3.10 -3.11 8.04
C ILE A 48 -2.13 -2.24 7.23
N LYS A 49 -1.00 -2.81 6.80
CA LYS A 49 0.13 -2.09 6.18
C LYS A 49 0.57 -2.73 4.86
N GLY A 50 1.25 -1.92 4.03
CA GLY A 50 1.92 -2.39 2.83
C GLY A 50 1.03 -2.41 1.58
N LEU A 51 1.48 -3.13 0.54
CA LEU A 51 0.79 -3.23 -0.74
C LEU A 51 -0.21 -4.38 -0.72
N THR A 52 -1.39 -4.14 -1.26
CA THR A 52 -2.46 -5.15 -1.34
C THR A 52 -2.13 -6.19 -2.42
N ALA A 53 -2.38 -7.46 -2.13
CA ALA A 53 -2.30 -8.57 -3.07
C ALA A 53 -3.12 -8.31 -4.33
N GLY A 54 -2.61 -8.72 -5.48
CA GLY A 54 -3.37 -8.70 -6.72
C GLY A 54 -3.75 -7.31 -7.24
N THR A 55 -2.97 -6.26 -6.93
CA THR A 55 -3.33 -4.89 -7.26
C THR A 55 -2.34 -4.18 -8.18
N LEU A 56 -2.87 -3.14 -8.84
CA LEU A 56 -2.08 -2.16 -9.57
C LEU A 56 -1.70 -1.01 -8.64
N ASN A 57 -0.40 -0.71 -8.56
CA ASN A 57 0.14 0.44 -7.83
C ASN A 57 0.92 1.31 -8.82
N VAL A 58 0.74 2.61 -8.76
CA VAL A 58 1.36 3.55 -9.70
C VAL A 58 2.28 4.50 -8.95
N VAL A 59 3.48 4.70 -9.48
CA VAL A 59 4.49 5.62 -8.94
C VAL A 59 4.77 6.70 -9.95
N ILE A 60 4.59 7.95 -9.56
CA ILE A 60 4.75 9.12 -10.43
C ILE A 60 5.80 10.09 -9.90
N GLY A 61 6.38 10.88 -10.77
CA GLY A 61 7.34 11.92 -10.42
C GLY A 61 8.19 12.36 -11.62
N LYS A 62 8.94 13.43 -11.45
CA LYS A 62 9.87 13.92 -12.48
C LYS A 62 11.01 12.91 -12.70
N SER A 63 11.71 13.02 -13.84
CA SER A 63 12.92 12.21 -14.08
C SER A 63 13.94 12.41 -12.95
N GLY A 64 14.64 11.35 -12.56
CA GLY A 64 15.63 11.38 -11.50
C GLY A 64 15.08 11.46 -10.06
N SER A 65 13.75 11.39 -9.85
CA SER A 65 13.16 11.44 -8.51
C SER A 65 13.27 10.13 -7.70
N GLY A 66 13.79 9.04 -8.29
CA GLY A 66 13.98 7.75 -7.61
C GLY A 66 12.84 6.74 -7.77
N LYS A 67 11.89 6.96 -8.69
CA LYS A 67 10.73 6.06 -8.93
C LYS A 67 11.15 4.61 -9.16
N THR A 68 12.04 4.39 -10.14
CA THR A 68 12.59 3.06 -10.48
C THR A 68 13.31 2.44 -9.30
N THR A 69 14.11 3.23 -8.57
CA THR A 69 14.82 2.76 -7.36
C THR A 69 13.83 2.27 -6.31
N TRP A 70 12.77 3.04 -6.03
CA TRP A 70 11.75 2.65 -5.06
C TRP A 70 11.02 1.37 -5.49
N ALA A 71 10.66 1.26 -6.76
CA ALA A 71 9.99 0.08 -7.30
C ALA A 71 10.86 -1.19 -7.15
N ILE A 72 12.16 -1.09 -7.48
CA ILE A 72 13.11 -2.20 -7.36
C ILE A 72 13.28 -2.60 -5.89
N GLN A 73 13.58 -1.65 -4.98
CA GLN A 73 13.78 -1.94 -3.57
C GLN A 73 12.54 -2.56 -2.94
N THR A 74 11.35 -2.02 -3.24
CA THR A 74 10.07 -2.56 -2.78
C THR A 74 9.83 -3.99 -3.30
N ALA A 75 10.02 -4.22 -4.59
CA ALA A 75 9.83 -5.54 -5.19
C ALA A 75 10.78 -6.57 -4.59
N CYS A 76 12.06 -6.22 -4.44
CA CYS A 76 13.06 -7.09 -3.85
C CYS A 76 12.77 -7.39 -2.37
N ALA A 77 12.36 -6.39 -1.60
CA ALA A 77 12.02 -6.57 -0.20
C ALA A 77 10.79 -7.49 0.00
N ILE A 78 9.78 -7.40 -0.85
CA ILE A 78 8.64 -8.33 -0.84
C ILE A 78 9.11 -9.73 -1.25
N ALA A 79 9.77 -9.85 -2.40
CA ALA A 79 10.15 -11.14 -2.97
C ALA A 79 11.13 -11.94 -2.10
N SER A 80 11.97 -11.27 -1.30
CA SER A 80 12.93 -11.94 -0.41
C SER A 80 12.26 -12.74 0.72
N ARG A 81 11.00 -12.47 1.04
CA ARG A 81 10.27 -13.12 2.14
C ARG A 81 9.52 -14.37 1.74
N TYR A 82 9.37 -14.62 0.45
CA TYR A 82 8.59 -15.73 -0.08
C TYR A 82 9.44 -16.51 -1.10
N GLU A 83 9.64 -17.79 -0.85
CA GLU A 83 10.50 -18.63 -1.68
C GLU A 83 10.06 -18.64 -3.15
N GLU A 84 8.77 -18.76 -3.41
CA GLU A 84 8.20 -18.84 -4.75
C GLU A 84 7.84 -17.47 -5.38
N SER A 85 8.23 -16.37 -4.73
CA SER A 85 8.02 -15.03 -5.27
C SER A 85 9.02 -14.72 -6.37
N GLN A 86 8.55 -14.06 -7.44
CA GLN A 86 9.33 -13.69 -8.62
C GLN A 86 9.11 -12.23 -8.98
N ILE A 87 10.11 -11.61 -9.61
CA ILE A 87 10.05 -10.24 -10.12
C ILE A 87 10.29 -10.25 -11.63
N PHE A 88 9.37 -9.64 -12.36
CA PHE A 88 9.51 -9.37 -13.79
C PHE A 88 9.54 -7.86 -14.01
N HIS A 89 10.63 -7.37 -14.58
CA HIS A 89 10.81 -5.95 -14.86
C HIS A 89 10.69 -5.72 -16.37
N LEU A 90 9.57 -5.15 -16.80
CA LEU A 90 9.33 -4.72 -18.18
C LEU A 90 9.95 -3.33 -18.36
N ASP A 91 11.15 -3.30 -18.95
CA ASP A 91 11.91 -2.06 -19.19
C ASP A 91 11.64 -1.53 -20.60
N PHE A 92 10.57 -0.74 -20.73
CA PHE A 92 10.18 -0.08 -21.98
C PHE A 92 11.06 1.13 -22.33
N GLU A 93 11.85 1.63 -21.38
CA GLU A 93 12.76 2.76 -21.63
C GLU A 93 14.15 2.32 -22.07
N HIS A 94 14.44 1.01 -21.99
CA HIS A 94 15.77 0.45 -22.22
C HIS A 94 16.86 1.14 -21.41
N SER A 95 16.50 1.60 -20.21
CA SER A 95 17.36 2.42 -19.34
C SER A 95 17.95 1.65 -18.17
N SER A 96 17.58 0.37 -18.01
CA SER A 96 17.97 -0.46 -16.88
C SER A 96 19.44 -0.85 -16.95
N ASP A 97 20.22 -0.40 -15.97
CA ASP A 97 21.59 -0.89 -15.72
C ASP A 97 21.55 -2.09 -14.76
N PHE A 98 22.03 -3.24 -15.25
CA PHE A 98 22.02 -4.48 -14.49
C PHE A 98 22.79 -4.37 -13.18
N ALA A 99 24.00 -3.78 -13.20
CA ALA A 99 24.85 -3.66 -12.01
C ALA A 99 24.17 -2.78 -10.96
N ARG A 100 23.48 -1.73 -11.41
CA ARG A 100 22.68 -0.86 -10.54
C ARG A 100 21.53 -1.62 -9.89
N ILE A 101 20.76 -2.39 -10.66
CA ILE A 101 19.63 -3.16 -10.13
C ILE A 101 20.10 -4.22 -9.13
N LEU A 102 21.17 -4.94 -9.46
CA LEU A 102 21.77 -5.92 -8.56
C LEU A 102 22.24 -5.28 -7.25
N THR A 103 22.87 -4.10 -7.32
CA THR A 103 23.28 -3.34 -6.13
C THR A 103 22.06 -2.94 -5.28
N LEU A 104 21.01 -2.43 -5.89
CA LEU A 104 19.77 -2.02 -5.20
C LEU A 104 19.03 -3.19 -4.57
N SER A 105 19.12 -4.38 -5.15
CA SER A 105 18.50 -5.60 -4.60
C SER A 105 19.17 -6.04 -3.29
N GLY A 106 20.45 -5.74 -3.11
CA GLY A 106 21.24 -6.25 -2.01
C GLY A 106 21.49 -7.76 -2.07
N TRP A 107 21.16 -8.42 -3.19
CA TRP A 107 21.21 -9.87 -3.35
C TRP A 107 22.55 -10.33 -3.95
N LYS A 108 22.93 -11.58 -3.66
CA LYS A 108 23.99 -12.27 -4.40
C LYS A 108 23.49 -12.58 -5.82
N ARG A 109 24.42 -12.66 -6.76
CA ARG A 109 24.13 -12.86 -8.19
C ARG A 109 23.24 -14.07 -8.46
N ASP A 110 23.59 -15.24 -7.92
CA ASP A 110 22.83 -16.48 -8.17
C ASP A 110 21.39 -16.40 -7.65
N TYR A 111 21.19 -15.76 -6.47
CA TYR A 111 19.86 -15.54 -5.92
C TYR A 111 19.08 -14.53 -6.76
N PHE A 112 19.74 -13.45 -7.20
CA PHE A 112 19.14 -12.48 -8.10
C PHE A 112 18.65 -13.14 -9.39
N ASP A 113 19.50 -13.91 -10.06
CA ASP A 113 19.17 -14.57 -11.33
C ASP A 113 18.04 -15.59 -11.19
N SER A 114 17.82 -16.16 -9.99
CA SER A 114 16.70 -17.05 -9.69
C SER A 114 15.37 -16.35 -9.42
N LYS A 115 15.39 -15.07 -9.10
CA LYS A 115 14.22 -14.30 -8.62
C LYS A 115 13.82 -13.14 -9.52
N TYR A 116 14.76 -12.53 -10.23
CA TYR A 116 14.58 -11.28 -10.95
C TYR A 116 14.87 -11.43 -12.43
N LYS A 117 13.90 -11.07 -13.27
CA LYS A 117 14.04 -11.11 -14.72
C LYS A 117 13.77 -9.73 -15.31
N ILE A 118 14.75 -9.19 -16.04
CA ILE A 118 14.59 -7.99 -16.87
C ILE A 118 14.12 -8.42 -18.26
N LEU A 119 13.09 -7.77 -18.78
CA LEU A 119 12.49 -7.97 -20.09
C LEU A 119 12.54 -6.64 -20.81
N ASN A 120 13.41 -6.51 -21.80
CA ASN A 120 13.64 -5.27 -22.56
C ASN A 120 13.78 -5.47 -24.07
N SER A 121 13.68 -6.70 -24.59
CA SER A 121 13.76 -6.97 -26.01
C SER A 121 12.38 -7.30 -26.57
N ASP A 122 11.99 -6.65 -27.66
CA ASP A 122 10.74 -6.89 -28.41
C ASP A 122 9.49 -6.87 -27.52
N ILE A 123 9.45 -5.95 -26.53
CA ILE A 123 8.30 -5.78 -25.63
C ILE A 123 7.35 -4.72 -26.19
N SER A 124 6.06 -5.01 -26.07
CA SER A 124 4.95 -4.11 -26.41
C SER A 124 3.97 -4.01 -25.24
N SER A 125 2.99 -3.13 -25.34
CA SER A 125 1.93 -3.04 -24.31
C SER A 125 1.24 -4.38 -24.08
N GLU A 126 1.04 -5.19 -25.13
CA GLU A 126 0.45 -6.54 -25.05
C GLU A 126 1.31 -7.51 -24.25
N SER A 127 2.62 -7.29 -24.17
CA SER A 127 3.53 -8.14 -23.40
C SER A 127 3.16 -8.18 -21.92
N LEU A 128 2.72 -7.05 -21.34
CA LEU A 128 2.21 -7.02 -19.97
C LEU A 128 0.99 -7.94 -19.78
N TYR A 129 0.04 -7.88 -20.72
CA TYR A 129 -1.17 -8.72 -20.64
C TYR A 129 -0.84 -10.21 -20.83
N LYS A 130 0.03 -10.53 -21.78
CA LYS A 130 0.49 -11.90 -22.04
C LYS A 130 1.21 -12.47 -20.83
N LEU A 131 2.10 -11.70 -20.20
CA LEU A 131 2.83 -12.08 -18.99
C LEU A 131 1.89 -12.35 -17.83
N CYS A 132 0.98 -11.43 -17.50
CA CYS A 132 -0.02 -11.62 -16.43
C CYS A 132 -0.88 -12.88 -16.70
N THR A 133 -1.29 -13.10 -17.96
CA THR A 133 -2.11 -14.26 -18.32
C THR A 133 -1.30 -15.59 -18.20
N ALA A 134 -0.03 -15.59 -18.57
CA ALA A 134 0.83 -16.75 -18.42
C ALA A 134 1.08 -17.09 -16.95
N ILE A 135 1.41 -16.10 -16.13
CA ILE A 135 1.58 -16.25 -14.67
C ILE A 135 0.30 -16.80 -14.04
N HIS A 136 -0.84 -16.21 -14.36
CA HIS A 136 -2.14 -16.67 -13.88
C HIS A 136 -2.36 -18.15 -14.23
N LYS A 137 -2.22 -18.53 -15.51
CA LYS A 137 -2.41 -19.91 -15.96
C LYS A 137 -1.49 -20.91 -15.24
N ILE A 138 -0.23 -20.53 -15.02
CA ILE A 138 0.75 -21.39 -14.33
C ILE A 138 0.39 -21.54 -12.86
N LYS A 139 0.19 -20.44 -12.14
CA LYS A 139 0.02 -20.46 -10.67
C LYS A 139 -1.32 -21.03 -10.23
N THR A 140 -2.40 -20.84 -11.02
CA THR A 140 -3.74 -21.31 -10.67
C THR A 140 -4.08 -22.71 -11.20
N SER A 141 -3.16 -23.38 -11.89
CA SER A 141 -3.35 -24.76 -12.31
C SER A 141 -3.40 -25.69 -11.09
N LYS A 142 -4.23 -26.74 -11.16
CA LYS A 142 -4.43 -27.70 -10.06
C LYS A 142 -3.13 -28.31 -9.52
N ASP A 143 -2.16 -28.55 -10.40
CA ASP A 143 -0.88 -29.17 -10.05
C ASP A 143 0.09 -28.19 -9.38
N ASN A 144 -0.07 -26.89 -9.61
CA ASN A 144 0.87 -25.86 -9.22
C ASN A 144 0.41 -24.99 -8.04
N VAL A 145 -0.89 -24.92 -7.78
CA VAL A 145 -1.45 -24.08 -6.70
C VAL A 145 -0.74 -24.34 -5.36
N TYR A 146 -0.57 -25.59 -4.98
CA TYR A 146 0.12 -25.94 -3.72
C TYR A 146 1.62 -25.66 -3.75
N LYS A 147 2.26 -25.84 -4.92
CA LYS A 147 3.69 -25.61 -5.11
C LYS A 147 4.07 -24.14 -4.93
N TYR A 148 3.25 -23.23 -5.42
CA TYR A 148 3.51 -21.79 -5.38
C TYR A 148 2.82 -21.08 -4.22
N SER A 149 2.26 -21.83 -3.27
CA SER A 149 1.62 -21.27 -2.08
C SER A 149 2.55 -21.25 -0.87
N TYR A 150 2.34 -20.27 0.00
CA TYR A 150 2.97 -20.19 1.31
C TYR A 150 1.90 -20.27 2.41
N ASP A 151 2.31 -20.62 3.63
CA ASP A 151 1.45 -20.59 4.81
C ASP A 151 1.36 -19.16 5.35
N THR A 152 0.15 -18.64 5.48
CA THR A 152 -0.08 -17.29 5.99
C THR A 152 0.06 -17.18 7.51
N GLY A 153 0.15 -18.29 8.21
CA GLY A 153 0.09 -18.36 9.67
C GLY A 153 -1.32 -18.19 10.23
N LYS A 154 -2.33 -17.99 9.38
CA LYS A 154 -3.75 -17.90 9.75
C LYS A 154 -4.40 -19.28 9.68
N VAL A 155 -5.51 -19.43 10.39
CA VAL A 155 -6.36 -20.64 10.31
C VAL A 155 -7.76 -20.24 9.85
N ASP A 156 -8.42 -21.10 9.10
CA ASP A 156 -9.82 -20.91 8.70
C ASP A 156 -10.77 -21.23 9.88
N ALA A 157 -12.06 -21.00 9.67
CA ALA A 157 -13.10 -21.29 10.67
C ALA A 157 -13.15 -22.77 11.12
N LYS A 158 -12.47 -23.69 10.39
CA LYS A 158 -12.35 -25.13 10.72
C LYS A 158 -10.99 -25.47 11.33
N GLY A 159 -10.16 -24.46 11.65
CA GLY A 159 -8.82 -24.65 12.22
C GLY A 159 -7.77 -25.14 11.22
N LYS A 160 -8.02 -25.08 9.90
CA LYS A 160 -7.04 -25.47 8.87
C LYS A 160 -6.15 -24.30 8.50
N PRO A 161 -4.83 -24.51 8.27
CA PRO A 161 -3.92 -23.47 7.81
C PRO A 161 -4.40 -22.85 6.48
N VAL A 162 -4.47 -21.53 6.45
CA VAL A 162 -4.78 -20.77 5.24
C VAL A 162 -3.51 -20.58 4.43
N LYS A 163 -3.53 -21.04 3.18
CA LYS A 163 -2.43 -20.89 2.24
C LYS A 163 -2.80 -19.90 1.15
N GLU A 164 -1.83 -19.05 0.78
CA GLU A 164 -1.95 -18.06 -0.29
C GLU A 164 -0.85 -18.28 -1.33
N LEU A 165 -1.14 -17.92 -2.58
CA LEU A 165 -0.10 -17.92 -3.61
C LEU A 165 0.94 -16.84 -3.30
N ALA A 166 2.22 -17.18 -3.37
CA ALA A 166 3.31 -16.21 -3.17
C ALA A 166 3.18 -15.04 -4.17
N PRO A 167 3.47 -13.79 -3.78
CA PRO A 167 3.30 -12.64 -4.66
C PRO A 167 4.26 -12.71 -5.86
N THR A 168 3.75 -12.39 -7.05
CA THR A 168 4.58 -12.12 -8.22
C THR A 168 4.54 -10.63 -8.50
N ILE A 169 5.70 -9.97 -8.54
CA ILE A 169 5.78 -8.54 -8.74
C ILE A 169 6.15 -8.24 -10.19
N ILE A 170 5.38 -7.36 -10.84
CA ILE A 170 5.69 -6.88 -12.18
C ILE A 170 5.98 -5.39 -12.09
N ILE A 171 7.21 -5.00 -12.42
CA ILE A 171 7.60 -3.60 -12.59
C ILE A 171 7.39 -3.22 -14.05
N VAL A 172 6.71 -2.10 -14.30
CA VAL A 172 6.51 -1.52 -15.64
C VAL A 172 7.24 -0.19 -15.69
N ASP A 173 8.36 -0.10 -16.38
CA ASP A 173 9.22 1.09 -16.47
C ASP A 173 9.42 1.51 -17.92
N SER A 174 8.71 2.50 -18.42
CA SER A 174 7.62 3.22 -17.83
C SER A 174 6.35 3.12 -18.68
N VAL A 175 5.19 3.47 -18.08
CA VAL A 175 3.91 3.56 -18.80
C VAL A 175 3.97 4.55 -19.96
N ALA A 176 4.77 5.62 -19.81
CA ALA A 176 4.98 6.63 -20.85
C ALA A 176 5.56 6.04 -22.14
N SER A 177 6.38 5.00 -22.01
CA SER A 177 7.10 4.36 -23.13
C SER A 177 6.44 3.08 -23.64
N MET A 178 5.23 2.74 -23.13
CA MET A 178 4.47 1.58 -23.58
C MET A 178 3.79 1.86 -24.92
N PHE A 179 4.12 1.07 -25.94
CA PHE A 179 3.50 1.13 -27.27
C PHE A 179 2.82 -0.19 -27.64
N PRO A 180 1.63 -0.17 -28.26
CA PRO A 180 1.03 -1.34 -28.86
C PRO A 180 1.88 -1.87 -30.02
N ALA A 181 1.92 -3.19 -30.21
CA ALA A 181 2.65 -3.81 -31.31
C ALA A 181 2.21 -3.29 -32.70
N SER A 182 0.91 -3.03 -32.87
CA SER A 182 0.34 -2.51 -34.11
C SER A 182 0.85 -1.13 -34.49
N ILE A 183 1.35 -0.33 -33.56
CA ILE A 183 1.91 1.00 -33.84
C ILE A 183 3.39 0.91 -34.24
N ASN A 184 4.10 -0.10 -33.73
CA ASN A 184 5.51 -0.33 -34.08
C ASN A 184 5.69 -0.78 -35.55
N GLU A 185 4.64 -1.30 -36.21
CA GLU A 185 4.65 -1.78 -37.59
C GLU A 185 4.32 -0.69 -38.62
N GLU A 186 3.78 0.46 -38.18
CA GLU A 186 3.41 1.58 -39.06
C GLU A 186 4.56 2.59 -39.15
N GLU A 187 5.17 2.70 -40.33
CA GLU A 187 6.31 3.59 -40.61
C GLU A 187 6.00 5.11 -40.53
N GLU A 188 4.76 5.52 -40.46
CA GLU A 188 4.37 6.93 -40.34
C GLU A 188 3.72 7.29 -39.02
N MET A 189 4.54 7.65 -38.06
CA MET A 189 4.08 8.20 -36.76
C MET A 189 3.78 9.70 -36.90
N SER A 190 2.59 10.07 -37.35
CA SER A 190 2.11 11.45 -37.20
C SER A 190 1.68 11.72 -35.75
N GLY A 191 2.55 12.35 -35.02
CA GLY A 191 2.63 12.64 -33.56
C GLY A 191 1.37 12.55 -32.67
N GLN A 192 0.33 13.34 -32.91
CA GLN A 192 -0.81 13.43 -31.96
C GLN A 192 -1.81 12.27 -32.07
N MET A 193 -2.05 11.73 -33.26
CA MET A 193 -2.99 10.63 -33.46
C MET A 193 -2.46 9.33 -32.85
N SER A 194 -1.16 9.08 -32.99
CA SER A 194 -0.48 7.93 -32.41
C SER A 194 -0.51 7.95 -30.86
N ALA A 195 -0.25 9.09 -30.22
CA ALA A 195 -0.30 9.23 -28.77
C ALA A 195 -1.71 8.97 -28.21
N THR A 196 -2.76 9.43 -28.92
CA THR A 196 -4.15 9.18 -28.51
C THR A 196 -4.55 7.71 -28.66
N ALA A 197 -4.13 7.05 -29.74
CA ALA A 197 -4.37 5.63 -29.99
C ALA A 197 -3.66 4.77 -28.93
N THR A 198 -2.39 5.04 -28.65
CA THR A 198 -1.61 4.40 -27.56
C THR A 198 -2.30 4.56 -26.22
N ALA A 199 -2.71 5.77 -25.85
CA ALA A 199 -3.40 6.01 -24.58
C ALA A 199 -4.71 5.24 -24.48
N ARG A 200 -5.50 5.17 -25.56
CA ARG A 200 -6.74 4.37 -25.60
C ARG A 200 -6.47 2.88 -25.43
N PHE A 201 -5.47 2.36 -26.13
CA PHE A 201 -5.07 0.95 -26.03
C PHE A 201 -4.62 0.60 -24.63
N ASN A 202 -3.70 1.38 -24.05
CA ASN A 202 -3.19 1.17 -22.70
C ASN A 202 -4.32 1.25 -21.66
N ASN A 203 -5.28 2.18 -21.83
CA ASN A 203 -6.46 2.26 -20.97
C ASN A 203 -7.35 1.01 -21.04
N GLN A 204 -7.54 0.46 -22.25
CA GLN A 204 -8.33 -0.77 -22.42
C GLN A 204 -7.60 -1.98 -21.83
N LEU A 205 -6.29 -2.07 -22.06
CA LEU A 205 -5.46 -3.14 -21.55
C LEU A 205 -5.50 -3.20 -20.02
N ILE A 206 -5.26 -2.06 -19.36
CA ILE A 206 -5.26 -2.03 -17.88
C ILE A 206 -6.65 -2.28 -17.30
N LYS A 207 -7.72 -1.80 -17.93
CA LYS A 207 -9.11 -2.14 -17.55
C LYS A 207 -9.39 -3.64 -17.63
N ARG A 208 -8.89 -4.32 -18.66
CA ARG A 208 -9.03 -5.78 -18.79
C ARG A 208 -8.23 -6.54 -17.73
N LEU A 209 -7.05 -6.05 -17.38
CA LEU A 209 -6.25 -6.67 -16.32
C LEU A 209 -6.87 -6.48 -14.94
N THR A 210 -7.24 -5.27 -14.57
CA THR A 210 -7.80 -4.96 -13.24
C THR A 210 -9.26 -5.36 -13.10
N GLY A 211 -10.02 -5.40 -14.19
CA GLY A 211 -11.42 -5.86 -14.21
C GLY A 211 -11.57 -7.38 -14.29
N SER A 212 -10.48 -8.11 -14.51
CA SER A 212 -10.46 -9.57 -14.42
C SER A 212 -9.89 -9.99 -13.07
N SER A 213 -10.37 -11.08 -12.51
CA SER A 213 -9.82 -11.62 -11.25
C SER A 213 -8.37 -12.15 -11.37
N LYS A 214 -7.73 -12.01 -12.54
CA LYS A 214 -6.39 -12.60 -12.78
C LYS A 214 -5.29 -12.10 -11.87
N LEU A 215 -5.26 -10.79 -11.59
CA LEU A 215 -4.25 -10.22 -10.69
C LEU A 215 -4.45 -10.75 -9.28
N GLU A 216 -5.69 -10.74 -8.81
CA GLU A 216 -6.08 -11.17 -7.48
C GLU A 216 -5.89 -12.67 -7.28
N THR A 217 -6.45 -13.51 -8.17
CA THR A 217 -6.39 -14.98 -8.03
C THR A 217 -5.00 -15.55 -8.17
N ALA A 218 -4.12 -14.91 -8.95
CA ALA A 218 -2.71 -15.33 -9.09
C ALA A 218 -1.75 -14.54 -8.20
N ASN A 219 -2.25 -13.63 -7.39
CA ASN A 219 -1.47 -12.73 -6.55
C ASN A 219 -0.35 -12.03 -7.34
N ILE A 220 -0.76 -11.24 -8.35
CA ILE A 220 0.16 -10.45 -9.16
C ILE A 220 0.07 -8.99 -8.73
N ILE A 221 1.17 -8.43 -8.23
CA ILE A 221 1.29 -7.02 -7.84
C ILE A 221 1.99 -6.29 -8.99
N ILE A 222 1.31 -5.30 -9.57
CA ILE A 222 1.92 -4.43 -10.60
C ILE A 222 2.37 -3.13 -9.95
N ILE A 223 3.64 -2.76 -10.17
CA ILE A 223 4.20 -1.46 -9.83
C ILE A 223 4.51 -0.75 -11.16
N ALA A 224 3.62 0.15 -11.58
CA ALA A 224 3.76 0.88 -12.82
C ALA A 224 4.36 2.27 -12.56
N ILE A 225 5.47 2.55 -13.23
CA ILE A 225 6.19 3.82 -13.13
C ILE A 225 5.70 4.75 -14.23
N ASN A 226 5.47 6.03 -13.91
CA ASN A 226 5.14 7.02 -14.91
C ASN A 226 5.81 8.36 -14.62
N HIS A 227 5.98 9.16 -15.67
CA HIS A 227 6.57 10.48 -15.60
C HIS A 227 5.51 11.56 -15.38
N ILE A 228 5.90 12.64 -14.69
CA ILE A 228 5.17 13.89 -14.68
C ILE A 228 5.90 14.84 -15.63
N THR A 229 5.17 15.31 -16.64
CA THR A 229 5.62 16.36 -17.57
C THR A 229 4.96 17.67 -17.21
N THR A 230 5.69 18.76 -17.36
CA THR A 230 5.15 20.11 -17.13
C THR A 230 4.98 20.79 -18.46
N SER A 231 3.76 21.18 -18.83
CA SER A 231 3.50 22.05 -19.99
C SER A 231 3.76 23.50 -19.59
N VAL A 232 4.46 24.23 -20.46
CA VAL A 232 4.60 25.68 -20.30
C VAL A 232 3.48 26.31 -21.11
N ASP A 233 2.48 26.87 -20.45
CA ASP A 233 1.46 27.67 -21.13
C ASP A 233 2.08 28.98 -21.63
N ILE A 234 2.14 29.11 -22.94
CA ILE A 234 2.59 30.35 -23.62
C ILE A 234 1.52 31.42 -23.51
N ASN A 235 0.27 31.06 -23.22
CA ASN A 235 -0.84 32.00 -23.07
C ASN A 235 -1.14 32.24 -21.58
N PRO A 236 -0.81 33.41 -21.02
CA PRO A 236 -1.06 33.73 -19.59
C PRO A 236 -2.55 33.73 -19.18
N MET A 237 -3.46 33.75 -20.16
CA MET A 237 -4.91 33.75 -19.90
C MET A 237 -5.55 32.37 -20.09
N ALA A 238 -4.82 31.38 -20.53
CA ALA A 238 -5.32 30.00 -20.61
C ALA A 238 -5.44 29.44 -19.19
N LYS A 239 -6.65 29.20 -18.73
CA LYS A 239 -6.89 28.40 -17.52
C LYS A 239 -6.58 26.97 -17.87
N SER A 240 -5.35 26.53 -17.59
CA SER A 240 -5.03 25.10 -17.65
C SER A 240 -5.81 24.39 -16.54
N SER A 241 -6.77 23.57 -16.91
CA SER A 241 -7.35 22.62 -15.98
C SER A 241 -6.36 21.48 -15.82
N ALA A 242 -5.94 21.19 -14.59
CA ALA A 242 -5.23 19.94 -14.33
C ALA A 242 -6.11 18.78 -14.83
N ASP A 243 -5.56 17.98 -15.73
CA ASP A 243 -6.30 16.87 -16.39
C ASP A 243 -6.72 15.78 -15.39
N ILE A 244 -6.09 15.74 -14.22
CA ILE A 244 -6.37 14.83 -13.11
C ILE A 244 -6.23 15.66 -11.82
N ASN A 245 -7.18 15.53 -10.89
CA ASN A 245 -7.19 16.22 -9.58
C ASN A 245 -5.95 15.98 -8.70
N TYR A 246 -5.02 15.12 -9.13
CA TYR A 246 -3.82 14.72 -8.41
C TYR A 246 -2.53 15.38 -8.88
N LEU A 247 -2.59 16.12 -9.97
CA LEU A 247 -1.44 16.82 -10.54
C LEU A 247 -1.51 18.30 -10.23
N GLY A 248 -0.34 18.95 -10.17
CA GLY A 248 -0.25 20.38 -10.07
C GLY A 248 -0.75 21.07 -11.36
N GLN A 249 -0.96 22.37 -11.25
CA GLN A 249 -1.28 23.21 -12.43
C GLN A 249 -0.18 23.02 -13.48
N ASN A 250 -0.55 22.77 -14.74
CA ASN A 250 0.36 22.50 -15.86
C ASN A 250 1.17 21.19 -15.76
N GLU A 251 0.84 20.30 -14.84
CA GLU A 251 1.39 18.94 -14.81
C GLU A 251 0.48 17.98 -15.58
N SER A 252 1.08 17.14 -16.41
CA SER A 252 0.39 16.07 -17.13
C SER A 252 1.13 14.76 -16.98
N MET A 253 0.43 13.67 -17.24
CA MET A 253 0.97 12.31 -17.15
C MET A 253 0.70 11.57 -18.47
N PRO A 254 1.74 11.20 -19.23
CA PRO A 254 1.59 10.46 -20.46
C PRO A 254 1.06 9.02 -20.21
N GLY A 255 0.66 8.33 -21.29
CA GLY A 255 0.24 6.92 -21.23
C GLY A 255 -1.23 6.68 -20.87
N GLY A 256 -2.03 7.76 -20.70
CA GLY A 256 -3.48 7.69 -20.50
C GLY A 256 -3.94 7.67 -19.05
N LYS A 257 -5.22 7.96 -18.84
CA LYS A 257 -5.83 8.14 -17.51
C LYS A 257 -6.15 6.82 -16.78
N GLY A 258 -6.09 5.67 -17.46
CA GLY A 258 -6.49 4.37 -16.89
C GLY A 258 -5.62 3.92 -15.71
N PHE A 259 -4.32 4.07 -15.83
CA PHE A 259 -3.39 3.67 -14.76
C PHE A 259 -3.67 4.37 -13.43
N PRO A 260 -3.72 5.71 -13.33
CA PRO A 260 -4.00 6.37 -12.06
C PRO A 260 -5.43 6.13 -11.56
N TYR A 261 -6.42 6.05 -12.44
CA TYR A 261 -7.81 5.82 -12.01
C TYR A 261 -8.02 4.41 -11.44
N LEU A 262 -7.38 3.40 -12.01
CA LEU A 262 -7.53 1.99 -11.59
C LEU A 262 -6.53 1.58 -10.51
N ALA A 263 -5.53 2.43 -10.23
CA ALA A 263 -4.55 2.18 -9.19
C ALA A 263 -5.20 2.00 -7.82
N ASN A 264 -4.72 1.01 -7.08
CA ASN A 264 -4.99 0.85 -5.65
C ASN A 264 -4.26 1.94 -4.84
N MET A 265 -3.03 2.26 -5.25
CA MET A 265 -2.21 3.32 -4.70
C MET A 265 -1.58 4.15 -5.84
N LEU A 266 -1.56 5.48 -5.67
CA LEU A 266 -0.83 6.43 -6.49
C LEU A 266 0.16 7.18 -5.60
N LEU A 267 1.44 6.87 -5.76
CA LEU A 267 2.54 7.47 -5.01
C LEU A 267 3.25 8.52 -5.87
N LYS A 268 3.32 9.76 -5.41
CA LYS A 268 4.14 10.83 -6.02
C LYS A 268 5.46 10.96 -5.28
N ILE A 269 6.58 10.89 -5.99
CA ILE A 269 7.92 11.07 -5.45
C ILE A 269 8.50 12.37 -6.02
N THR A 270 8.85 13.29 -5.12
CA THR A 270 9.46 14.59 -5.46
C THR A 270 10.81 14.73 -4.77
N ALA A 271 11.89 14.86 -5.54
CA ALA A 271 13.19 15.23 -4.98
C ALA A 271 13.13 16.70 -4.50
N ARG A 272 13.42 16.93 -3.22
CA ARG A 272 13.30 18.26 -2.59
C ARG A 272 14.66 18.91 -2.41
N THR A 273 15.38 18.49 -1.41
CA THR A 273 16.64 19.10 -0.99
C THR A 273 17.82 18.21 -1.34
N LYS A 274 18.78 18.75 -2.08
CA LYS A 274 20.02 18.05 -2.40
C LYS A 274 20.87 17.87 -1.14
N LEU A 275 21.32 16.66 -0.90
CA LEU A 275 22.29 16.30 0.13
C LEU A 275 23.64 16.08 -0.54
N ASP A 276 24.62 16.95 -0.24
CA ASP A 276 25.98 16.85 -0.74
C ASP A 276 26.96 16.94 0.43
N PRO A 277 27.75 15.91 0.71
CA PRO A 277 28.73 15.95 1.82
C PRO A 277 29.73 17.08 1.72
N ALA A 278 29.96 17.65 0.54
CA ALA A 278 30.98 18.68 0.29
C ALA A 278 30.44 20.12 0.37
N GLY A 279 29.13 20.38 0.42
CA GLY A 279 28.63 21.70 0.08
C GLY A 279 27.78 22.46 1.08
N SER A 280 27.03 21.84 1.99
CA SER A 280 26.16 22.57 2.91
C SER A 280 26.13 21.95 4.32
N SER A 281 25.86 22.78 5.32
CA SER A 281 25.70 22.33 6.71
C SER A 281 24.61 21.28 6.91
N THR A 282 23.54 21.34 6.12
CA THR A 282 22.43 20.38 6.15
C THR A 282 22.83 19.04 5.54
N ALA A 283 23.58 19.05 4.45
CA ALA A 283 24.08 17.85 3.80
C ALA A 283 25.17 17.14 4.63
N ALA A 284 26.03 17.92 5.26
CA ALA A 284 27.04 17.41 6.18
C ALA A 284 26.44 16.65 7.37
N LYS A 285 25.18 16.95 7.76
CA LYS A 285 24.48 16.29 8.86
C LYS A 285 24.32 14.78 8.65
N TRP A 286 24.04 14.34 7.42
CA TRP A 286 23.76 12.91 7.12
C TRP A 286 24.97 12.16 6.55
N GLY A 287 25.98 12.86 6.03
CA GLY A 287 27.17 12.25 5.45
C GLY A 287 26.94 11.46 4.16
N ILE A 288 25.78 11.65 3.50
CA ILE A 288 25.39 10.96 2.27
C ILE A 288 25.30 11.92 1.10
N LYS A 289 25.56 11.41 -0.10
CA LYS A 289 25.34 12.13 -1.36
C LYS A 289 23.98 11.68 -1.94
N GLY A 290 23.04 12.61 -2.05
CA GLY A 290 21.69 12.25 -2.48
C GLY A 290 20.67 13.37 -2.31
N TYR A 291 19.45 13.01 -1.90
CA TYR A 291 18.32 13.93 -1.78
C TYR A 291 17.49 13.63 -0.53
N VAL A 292 16.84 14.67 0.00
CA VAL A 292 15.62 14.50 0.78
C VAL A 292 14.47 14.45 -0.24
N SER A 293 13.77 13.36 -0.28
CA SER A 293 12.61 13.17 -1.17
C SER A 293 11.32 13.29 -0.38
N GLU A 294 10.34 13.99 -0.92
CA GLU A 294 8.97 13.97 -0.41
C GLU A 294 8.19 12.88 -1.14
N PHE A 295 7.57 12.01 -0.36
CA PHE A 295 6.60 11.05 -0.80
C PHE A 295 5.20 11.56 -0.48
N GLU A 296 4.30 11.48 -1.44
CA GLU A 296 2.89 11.83 -1.28
C GLU A 296 2.00 10.67 -1.75
N LEU A 297 1.21 10.13 -0.84
CA LEU A 297 0.15 9.17 -1.18
C LEU A 297 -1.03 9.96 -1.77
N VAL A 298 -0.93 10.28 -3.06
CA VAL A 298 -1.94 11.08 -3.77
C VAL A 298 -3.29 10.37 -3.77
N LYS A 299 -3.26 9.05 -3.90
CA LYS A 299 -4.41 8.16 -3.81
C LYS A 299 -3.99 6.89 -3.09
N SER A 300 -4.78 6.45 -2.15
CA SER A 300 -4.65 5.13 -1.53
C SER A 300 -6.03 4.61 -1.17
N ARG A 301 -6.23 3.30 -1.35
CA ARG A 301 -7.40 2.59 -0.81
C ARG A 301 -7.14 2.03 0.58
N THR A 302 -5.92 2.22 1.09
CA THR A 302 -5.49 1.71 2.39
C THR A 302 -5.30 2.83 3.40
N ALA A 303 -4.66 3.93 2.98
CA ALA A 303 -4.31 5.04 3.86
C ALA A 303 -5.05 6.32 3.44
N PRO A 304 -5.12 7.34 4.31
CA PRO A 304 -5.65 8.63 3.95
C PRO A 304 -4.91 9.24 2.76
N ALA A 305 -5.65 9.64 1.72
CA ALA A 305 -5.09 10.33 0.57
C ALA A 305 -4.49 11.69 0.99
N GLY A 306 -3.44 12.14 0.28
CA GLY A 306 -2.74 13.38 0.60
C GLY A 306 -1.68 13.26 1.70
N THR A 307 -1.48 12.06 2.27
CA THR A 307 -0.43 11.82 3.27
C THR A 307 0.95 12.08 2.68
N LYS A 308 1.71 13.01 3.31
CA LYS A 308 3.08 13.40 2.91
C LYS A 308 4.08 13.03 3.97
N PHE A 309 5.27 12.62 3.53
CA PHE A 309 6.39 12.31 4.41
C PHE A 309 7.73 12.42 3.66
N GLU A 310 8.80 12.67 4.42
CA GLU A 310 10.15 12.82 3.87
C GLU A 310 10.96 11.55 4.02
N VAL A 311 11.75 11.27 2.99
CA VAL A 311 12.59 10.07 2.88
C VAL A 311 13.98 10.45 2.42
N LEU A 312 15.00 9.85 3.04
CA LEU A 312 16.40 10.04 2.65
C LEU A 312 16.75 9.09 1.49
N TYR A 313 17.30 9.67 0.45
CA TYR A 313 17.76 8.96 -0.75
C TYR A 313 19.27 9.14 -0.93
N SER A 314 19.98 8.03 -1.09
CA SER A 314 21.40 7.99 -1.46
C SER A 314 21.55 7.62 -2.94
N GLN A 315 22.44 8.31 -3.66
CA GLN A 315 22.72 7.98 -5.06
C GLN A 315 23.31 6.57 -5.22
N SER A 316 24.07 6.10 -4.25
CA SER A 316 24.69 4.77 -4.26
C SER A 316 23.74 3.65 -3.82
N GLU A 317 22.95 3.87 -2.76
CA GLU A 317 22.22 2.82 -2.07
C GLU A 317 20.70 2.89 -2.27
N GLY A 318 20.20 3.98 -2.87
CA GLY A 318 18.76 4.21 -3.03
C GLY A 318 18.12 4.83 -1.80
N PHE A 319 16.88 4.47 -1.50
CA PHE A 319 16.17 4.94 -0.31
C PHE A 319 16.66 4.22 0.94
N LEU A 320 16.97 5.02 1.95
CA LEU A 320 17.65 4.57 3.18
C LEU A 320 16.63 4.44 4.31
N ASN A 321 16.13 3.22 4.55
CA ASN A 321 15.12 2.96 5.57
C ASN A 321 15.61 3.37 6.97
N ASP A 322 16.75 2.84 7.40
CA ASP A 322 17.25 3.02 8.76
C ASP A 322 17.58 4.50 9.08
N LEU A 323 18.18 5.23 8.13
CA LEU A 323 18.43 6.67 8.30
C LEU A 323 17.16 7.52 8.23
N THR A 324 16.19 7.14 7.43
CA THR A 324 14.89 7.80 7.40
C THR A 324 14.14 7.61 8.71
N ASN A 325 14.20 6.40 9.27
CA ASN A 325 13.63 6.09 10.57
C ASN A 325 14.30 6.92 11.67
N LEU A 326 15.65 6.96 11.70
CA LEU A 326 16.38 7.80 12.64
C LEU A 326 16.00 9.28 12.53
N LYS A 327 15.89 9.80 11.28
CA LYS A 327 15.47 11.18 11.05
C LYS A 327 14.10 11.44 11.68
N ASN A 328 13.12 10.60 11.38
CA ASN A 328 11.76 10.81 11.83
C ASN A 328 11.62 10.64 13.36
N LEU A 329 12.33 9.68 13.95
CA LEU A 329 12.38 9.53 15.41
C LEU A 329 13.10 10.70 16.09
N SER A 330 14.17 11.23 15.48
CA SER A 330 14.85 12.43 16.00
C SER A 330 13.95 13.67 15.94
N ASP A 331 13.25 13.86 14.82
CA ASP A 331 12.30 14.98 14.66
C ASP A 331 11.09 14.86 15.62
N ALA A 332 10.74 13.65 16.01
CA ALA A 332 9.67 13.33 16.98
C ALA A 332 10.14 13.33 18.45
N GLY A 333 11.44 13.57 18.73
CA GLY A 333 11.98 13.69 20.08
C GLY A 333 12.35 12.38 20.78
N TYR A 334 12.44 11.26 20.06
CA TYR A 334 12.86 9.97 20.62
C TYR A 334 14.36 9.84 20.82
N VAL A 335 15.16 10.72 20.22
CA VAL A 335 16.62 10.67 20.26
C VAL A 335 17.15 11.70 21.25
N SER A 336 17.88 11.24 22.24
CA SER A 336 18.51 12.05 23.27
C SER A 336 19.97 12.37 22.95
N GLY A 337 20.57 13.32 23.68
CA GLY A 337 21.98 13.69 23.58
C GLY A 337 22.24 14.91 22.70
N SER A 338 23.38 14.93 22.02
CA SER A 338 23.84 16.06 21.22
C SER A 338 24.29 15.57 19.82
N PRO A 339 24.47 16.48 18.84
CA PRO A 339 24.96 16.11 17.50
C PRO A 339 26.29 15.34 17.47
N ARG A 340 27.07 15.39 18.55
CA ARG A 340 28.32 14.65 18.69
C ARG A 340 28.14 13.26 19.32
N ALA A 341 27.04 13.03 20.05
CA ALA A 341 26.76 11.78 20.74
C ALA A 341 25.26 11.65 21.01
N TYR A 342 24.54 11.15 20.03
CA TYR A 342 23.14 10.75 20.16
C TYR A 342 23.02 9.36 20.78
N TYR A 343 21.92 9.09 21.47
CA TYR A 343 21.56 7.78 21.99
C TYR A 343 20.04 7.67 22.13
N PHE A 344 19.55 6.45 22.33
CA PHE A 344 18.17 6.18 22.75
C PHE A 344 18.16 5.85 24.23
N GLU A 345 17.12 6.28 24.96
CA GLU A 345 17.01 6.06 26.42
C GLU A 345 17.04 4.56 26.79
N GLU A 346 16.56 3.70 25.90
CA GLU A 346 16.59 2.24 26.07
C GLU A 346 18.00 1.64 25.88
N LEU A 347 18.90 2.35 25.22
CA LEU A 347 20.29 1.92 24.96
C LEU A 347 21.29 3.06 25.18
N PRO A 348 21.40 3.59 26.40
CA PRO A 348 22.17 4.84 26.68
C PRO A 348 23.68 4.70 26.45
N ASP A 349 24.20 3.48 26.50
CA ASP A 349 25.64 3.20 26.28
C ASP A 349 26.04 3.18 24.81
N ILE A 350 25.08 3.00 23.88
CA ILE A 350 25.33 2.97 22.44
C ILE A 350 25.18 4.37 21.87
N LYS A 351 26.34 5.04 21.69
CA LYS A 351 26.39 6.40 21.15
C LYS A 351 26.69 6.41 19.68
N PHE A 352 26.02 7.30 18.95
CA PHE A 352 26.20 7.47 17.51
C PHE A 352 26.07 8.94 17.10
N THR A 353 26.43 9.23 15.88
CA THR A 353 26.12 10.47 15.17
C THR A 353 25.31 10.14 13.93
N ASN A 354 24.66 11.09 13.29
CA ASN A 354 23.93 10.85 12.04
C ASN A 354 24.81 10.20 10.96
N LYS A 355 26.12 10.48 10.96
CA LYS A 355 27.07 9.92 9.99
C LYS A 355 27.53 8.50 10.33
N THR A 356 27.65 8.19 11.61
CA THR A 356 28.16 6.89 12.08
C THR A 356 27.06 5.90 12.38
N PHE A 357 25.79 6.32 12.35
CA PHE A 357 24.65 5.52 12.76
C PHE A 357 24.57 4.16 12.04
N LEU A 358 24.69 4.15 10.72
CA LEU A 358 24.63 2.89 9.96
C LEU A 358 25.75 1.91 10.32
N ASP A 359 26.95 2.42 10.60
CA ASP A 359 28.10 1.59 10.99
C ASP A 359 27.94 1.09 12.43
N VAL A 360 27.41 1.93 13.33
CA VAL A 360 27.09 1.53 14.70
C VAL A 360 26.00 0.46 14.72
N CYS A 361 24.98 0.56 13.85
CA CYS A 361 23.94 -0.47 13.69
C CYS A 361 24.51 -1.82 13.21
N LYS A 362 25.52 -1.82 12.32
CA LYS A 362 26.20 -3.06 11.90
C LYS A 362 26.91 -3.75 13.05
N GLN A 363 27.50 -2.96 13.96
CA GLN A 363 28.22 -3.48 15.13
C GLN A 363 27.29 -3.83 16.29
N ASN A 364 26.12 -3.19 16.35
CA ASN A 364 25.13 -3.34 17.42
C ASN A 364 23.73 -3.62 16.83
N PRO A 365 23.42 -4.88 16.47
CA PRO A 365 22.13 -5.23 15.87
C PRO A 365 20.92 -4.79 16.71
N GLN A 366 21.04 -4.81 18.04
CA GLN A 366 19.99 -4.37 18.97
C GLN A 366 19.58 -2.90 18.75
N LEU A 367 20.52 -2.03 18.33
CA LEU A 367 20.19 -0.64 18.01
C LEU A 367 19.27 -0.56 16.78
N ARG A 368 19.56 -1.36 15.76
CA ARG A 368 18.73 -1.43 14.55
C ARG A 368 17.32 -1.97 14.84
N GLU A 369 17.24 -3.01 15.66
CA GLU A 369 15.97 -3.59 16.10
C GLU A 369 15.13 -2.60 16.90
N LEU A 370 15.77 -1.87 17.85
CA LEU A 370 15.10 -0.82 18.62
C LEU A 370 14.56 0.28 17.69
N VAL A 371 15.38 0.79 16.78
CA VAL A 371 14.97 1.84 15.84
C VAL A 371 13.81 1.37 14.95
N SER A 372 13.84 0.14 14.45
CA SER A 372 12.73 -0.42 13.68
C SER A 372 11.45 -0.54 14.52
N LYS A 373 11.56 -1.00 15.78
CA LYS A 373 10.44 -1.09 16.71
C LYS A 373 9.82 0.28 16.99
N LEU A 374 10.63 1.23 17.46
CA LEU A 374 10.16 2.59 17.77
C LEU A 374 9.57 3.29 16.53
N SER A 375 10.15 3.07 15.36
CA SER A 375 9.62 3.63 14.12
C SER A 375 8.24 3.08 13.78
N LYS A 376 8.01 1.78 13.95
CA LYS A 376 6.69 1.17 13.74
C LYS A 376 5.66 1.76 14.70
N GLU A 377 5.98 1.83 15.98
CA GLU A 377 5.13 2.43 17.01
C GLU A 377 4.82 3.90 16.71
N TYR A 378 5.84 4.67 16.33
CA TYR A 378 5.70 6.07 15.94
C TYR A 378 4.78 6.24 14.73
N TYR A 379 5.02 5.49 13.65
CA TYR A 379 4.19 5.60 12.45
C TYR A 379 2.74 5.15 12.70
N GLU A 380 2.53 4.12 13.51
CA GLU A 380 1.19 3.69 13.92
C GLU A 380 0.46 4.77 14.73
N SER A 381 1.17 5.49 15.61
CA SER A 381 0.58 6.59 16.38
C SER A 381 0.09 7.75 15.50
N LEU A 382 0.62 7.88 14.28
CA LEU A 382 0.18 8.89 13.31
C LEU A 382 -1.07 8.48 12.51
N VAL A 383 -1.51 7.22 12.62
CA VAL A 383 -2.69 6.71 11.94
C VAL A 383 -3.92 7.00 12.78
N PRO A 384 -4.93 7.71 12.25
CA PRO A 384 -6.16 7.95 12.98
C PRO A 384 -6.85 6.62 13.33
N LYS A 385 -7.10 6.40 14.62
CA LYS A 385 -7.96 5.32 15.09
C LYS A 385 -9.41 5.76 14.94
N VAL A 386 -9.93 5.68 13.71
CA VAL A 386 -11.33 5.97 13.47
C VAL A 386 -12.12 4.74 13.89
N MET A 387 -12.83 4.83 14.97
CA MET A 387 -13.91 3.91 15.32
C MET A 387 -15.00 4.14 14.26
N GLY A 388 -15.35 3.10 13.50
CA GLY A 388 -16.44 3.20 12.53
C GLY A 388 -17.68 3.71 13.21
N GLY A 389 -18.07 4.95 12.95
CA GLY A 389 -19.24 5.52 13.53
C GLY A 389 -20.22 5.87 12.43
N TYR A 390 -21.38 5.40 12.46
CA TYR A 390 -22.69 5.76 11.91
C TYR A 390 -23.59 4.53 11.82
N THR A 391 -23.29 3.48 12.51
CA THR A 391 -24.26 2.40 12.67
C THR A 391 -24.49 2.23 14.15
N ASP A 392 -25.65 2.68 14.62
CA ASP A 392 -26.30 2.12 15.80
C ASP A 392 -26.72 0.67 15.46
N VAL A 393 -25.78 -0.14 14.98
CA VAL A 393 -25.97 -1.59 14.94
C VAL A 393 -25.58 -2.03 16.34
N PRO A 394 -26.50 -2.52 17.16
CA PRO A 394 -26.17 -3.10 18.46
C PRO A 394 -25.09 -4.16 18.23
N ASN A 395 -23.96 -4.08 18.94
CA ASN A 395 -23.03 -5.20 18.98
C ASN A 395 -23.82 -6.42 19.49
N ALA A 396 -23.56 -7.60 18.92
CA ALA A 396 -24.18 -8.83 19.38
C ALA A 396 -24.02 -9.04 20.91
N GLU A 397 -22.97 -8.46 21.51
CA GLU A 397 -22.74 -8.42 22.96
C GLU A 397 -23.74 -7.50 23.71
N GLU A 398 -24.23 -6.42 23.08
CA GLU A 398 -25.29 -5.56 23.65
C GLU A 398 -26.65 -6.24 23.51
N GLU A 399 -26.91 -6.98 22.42
CA GLU A 399 -28.13 -7.80 22.30
C GLU A 399 -28.15 -8.94 23.33
N GLU A 400 -27.02 -9.62 23.60
CA GLU A 400 -26.95 -10.64 24.66
C GLU A 400 -27.14 -10.03 26.06
N LEU A 401 -26.63 -8.80 26.31
CA LEU A 401 -26.85 -8.08 27.56
C LEU A 401 -28.31 -7.68 27.75
N ILE A 402 -28.98 -7.24 26.68
CA ILE A 402 -30.42 -6.90 26.72
C ILE A 402 -31.26 -8.17 26.88
N GLU A 403 -30.86 -9.29 26.28
CA GLU A 403 -31.54 -10.58 26.45
C GLU A 403 -31.51 -11.13 27.88
N GLY A 404 -30.50 -10.75 28.65
CA GLY A 404 -30.32 -11.16 30.05
C GLY A 404 -30.96 -10.23 31.09
N ILE A 405 -31.35 -9.01 30.73
CA ILE A 405 -31.88 -8.02 31.69
C ILE A 405 -33.39 -8.23 31.81
N SER A 406 -33.81 -8.81 32.93
CA SER A 406 -35.21 -8.92 33.29
C SER A 406 -35.69 -7.85 34.27
N GLN A 407 -34.78 -7.00 34.77
CA GLN A 407 -35.08 -5.94 35.75
C GLN A 407 -34.21 -4.69 35.44
N LEU A 408 -34.82 -3.53 35.51
CA LEU A 408 -34.16 -2.22 35.42
C LEU A 408 -34.45 -1.41 36.69
N GLN A 409 -33.54 -0.52 37.08
CA GLN A 409 -33.73 0.39 38.21
C GLN A 409 -33.54 1.83 37.71
N PHE A 410 -34.55 2.66 37.99
CA PHE A 410 -34.48 4.10 37.69
C PHE A 410 -33.64 4.86 38.72
N GLU A 411 -33.27 6.09 38.41
CA GLU A 411 -32.46 6.96 39.27
C GLU A 411 -33.14 7.25 40.63
N ASP A 412 -34.45 7.21 40.69
CA ASP A 412 -35.24 7.37 41.91
C ASP A 412 -35.33 6.10 42.77
N GLY A 413 -34.73 4.99 42.31
CA GLY A 413 -34.71 3.72 43.02
C GLY A 413 -35.86 2.77 42.62
N THR A 414 -36.78 3.16 41.75
CA THR A 414 -37.89 2.33 41.30
C THR A 414 -37.38 1.16 40.50
N LEU A 415 -37.76 -0.06 40.87
CA LEU A 415 -37.39 -1.30 40.17
C LEU A 415 -38.53 -1.72 39.23
N ILE A 416 -38.22 -1.90 37.97
CA ILE A 416 -39.16 -2.38 36.96
C ILE A 416 -38.73 -3.74 36.41
N THR A 417 -39.70 -4.60 36.13
CA THR A 417 -39.49 -5.96 35.61
C THR A 417 -40.06 -6.07 34.19
N LEU A 418 -39.35 -6.69 33.28
CA LEU A 418 -39.81 -6.92 31.92
C LEU A 418 -41.01 -7.85 31.90
N VAL A 419 -42.11 -7.38 31.34
CA VAL A 419 -43.38 -8.13 31.19
C VAL A 419 -43.61 -8.60 29.78
N ASP A 420 -43.31 -7.78 28.80
CA ASP A 420 -43.42 -8.11 27.37
C ASP A 420 -42.25 -7.55 26.59
N LYS A 421 -41.40 -8.43 26.10
CA LYS A 421 -40.20 -8.08 25.34
C LYS A 421 -40.48 -7.56 23.91
N GLU A 422 -41.54 -8.10 23.26
CA GLU A 422 -41.86 -7.69 21.87
C GLU A 422 -42.48 -6.29 21.85
N MET A 423 -43.21 -5.91 22.93
CA MET A 423 -43.86 -4.63 23.07
C MET A 423 -43.05 -3.63 23.95
N ASP A 424 -41.87 -3.97 24.43
CA ASP A 424 -41.06 -3.20 25.36
C ASP A 424 -41.83 -2.72 26.59
N VAL A 425 -42.56 -3.63 27.23
CA VAL A 425 -43.40 -3.33 28.40
C VAL A 425 -42.76 -3.82 29.69
N TRP A 426 -42.53 -2.89 30.58
CA TRP A 426 -41.96 -3.10 31.91
C TRP A 426 -43.00 -2.71 32.97
N GLU A 427 -43.04 -3.38 34.10
CA GLU A 427 -44.01 -3.14 35.17
C GLU A 427 -43.31 -2.96 36.53
N ASP A 428 -43.71 -1.96 37.30
CA ASP A 428 -43.21 -1.75 38.65
C ASP A 428 -44.00 -2.62 39.66
N THR A 429 -43.57 -2.54 40.92
CA THR A 429 -44.24 -3.31 42.00
C THR A 429 -45.67 -2.89 42.30
N ASP A 430 -46.07 -1.73 41.79
CA ASP A 430 -47.44 -1.19 42.00
C ASP A 430 -48.33 -1.42 40.76
N GLY A 431 -47.80 -2.09 39.70
CA GLY A 431 -48.51 -2.44 38.48
C GLY A 431 -48.56 -1.35 37.43
N ASN A 432 -47.77 -0.29 37.56
CA ASN A 432 -47.63 0.72 36.53
C ASN A 432 -46.68 0.24 35.42
N ARG A 433 -47.00 0.58 34.15
CA ARG A 433 -46.25 0.12 33.01
C ARG A 433 -45.43 1.23 32.37
N TYR A 434 -44.23 0.86 31.92
CA TYR A 434 -43.22 1.75 31.38
C TYR A 434 -42.62 1.10 30.12
N ASN A 435 -42.00 1.88 29.26
CA ASN A 435 -41.05 1.34 28.30
C ASN A 435 -39.62 1.27 28.92
N SER A 436 -38.65 0.70 28.20
CA SER A 436 -37.26 0.58 28.66
C SER A 436 -36.58 1.91 28.96
N GLU A 437 -37.09 3.04 28.44
CA GLU A 437 -36.60 4.39 28.71
C GLU A 437 -37.28 5.04 29.95
N GLY A 438 -38.18 4.33 30.61
CA GLY A 438 -38.88 4.81 31.79
C GLY A 438 -40.08 5.70 31.50
N VAL A 439 -40.59 5.70 30.26
CA VAL A 439 -41.79 6.48 29.91
C VAL A 439 -43.03 5.69 30.27
N PRO A 440 -43.98 6.25 31.06
CA PRO A 440 -45.25 5.57 31.40
C PRO A 440 -46.05 5.23 30.15
N LEU A 441 -46.55 4.00 30.11
CA LEU A 441 -47.47 3.53 29.07
C LEU A 441 -48.90 3.67 29.54
N GLU A 442 -49.72 4.42 28.80
CA GLU A 442 -51.16 4.48 29.08
C GLU A 442 -51.81 3.10 28.81
N VAL A 443 -52.54 2.58 29.79
CA VAL A 443 -53.26 1.29 29.69
C VAL A 443 -54.55 1.45 28.88
#